data_eedda9100cd1f60e8d54aa7e0d8224b8
#
_entry.id   eedda9100cd1f60e8d54aa7e0d8224b8
#
_cell.length_a   1.000
_cell.length_b   1.000
_cell.length_c   1.000
_cell.angle_alpha   90.00
_cell.angle_beta   90.00
_cell.angle_gamma   90.00
#
_symmetry.space_group_name_H-M   'P 1'
#
loop_
_entity.id
_entity.type
_entity.pdbx_description
1 polymer ?
#
loop_
_entity_poly.entity_id
_entity_poly.type
_entity_poly.pdbx_seq_one_letter_code
_entity_poly.pdbx_strand_id
1 'polypeptide(L)'
;RFVRAYRKGLGVVPSMKTVDTCAAEFEAATPYYYSCYETEDEVEVSDRKRVVVLGSGPIRIGQGVEFDYCSVHCVWALKEMGYETIIINNNPETVSTDFDISDKLYFEPLTVEDVLNVIDKEKPEGVIVQFGGQTAINLAGPLSRAGVKILGSSVDSIDRAEDRERFDELLTSCDIPRPQGHTVFDTEGALVA
;
A
#
# COMPACT_ATOMS: atom_id res chain seq x y z
N ARG A 1 -14.90 -1.20 10.44
CA ARG A 1 -14.44 -2.11 11.51
C ARG A 1 -15.55 -3.09 11.96
N PHE A 2 -16.73 -2.62 12.28
CA PHE A 2 -17.81 -3.49 12.76
C PHE A 2 -18.21 -4.56 11.74
N VAL A 3 -18.46 -4.17 10.49
CA VAL A 3 -18.87 -5.10 9.41
C VAL A 3 -17.80 -6.17 9.17
N ARG A 4 -16.51 -5.79 9.11
CA ARG A 4 -15.40 -6.74 8.96
C ARG A 4 -15.34 -7.74 10.12
N ALA A 5 -15.41 -7.25 11.36
CA ALA A 5 -15.38 -8.12 12.54
C ALA A 5 -16.57 -9.08 12.55
N TYR A 6 -17.76 -8.59 12.22
CA TYR A 6 -18.97 -9.41 12.14
C TYR A 6 -18.86 -10.48 11.05
N ARG A 7 -18.45 -10.10 9.83
CA ARG A 7 -18.21 -11.01 8.71
C ARG A 7 -17.21 -12.12 9.08
N LYS A 8 -16.04 -11.73 9.63
CA LYS A 8 -15.02 -12.70 10.08
C LYS A 8 -15.54 -13.61 11.19
N GLY A 9 -16.35 -13.09 12.12
CA GLY A 9 -16.99 -13.88 13.18
C GLY A 9 -17.95 -14.93 12.65
N LEU A 10 -18.54 -14.73 11.48
CA LEU A 10 -19.36 -15.71 10.76
C LEU A 10 -18.54 -16.68 9.89
N GLY A 11 -17.19 -16.61 9.92
CA GLY A 11 -16.32 -17.43 9.07
C GLY A 11 -16.29 -17.00 7.60
N VAL A 12 -16.92 -15.87 7.25
CA VAL A 12 -16.90 -15.36 5.88
C VAL A 12 -15.60 -14.58 5.68
N VAL A 13 -14.62 -15.22 5.09
CA VAL A 13 -13.32 -14.66 4.74
C VAL A 13 -13.09 -14.79 3.23
N PRO A 14 -12.39 -13.85 2.58
CA PRO A 14 -12.07 -14.02 1.17
C PRO A 14 -11.04 -15.13 0.99
N SER A 15 -11.16 -15.85 -0.11
CA SER A 15 -10.14 -16.71 -0.69
C SER A 15 -9.34 -15.95 -1.73
N MET A 16 -8.13 -16.39 -2.02
CA MET A 16 -7.24 -15.78 -3.01
C MET A 16 -7.11 -16.72 -4.19
N LYS A 17 -7.35 -16.19 -5.38
CA LYS A 17 -7.31 -16.92 -6.64
C LYS A 17 -6.16 -16.42 -7.51
N THR A 18 -5.62 -17.33 -8.33
CA THR A 18 -4.65 -17.00 -9.38
C THR A 18 -5.36 -16.38 -10.57
N VAL A 19 -4.79 -15.33 -11.14
CA VAL A 19 -5.29 -14.77 -12.41
C VAL A 19 -4.92 -15.71 -13.54
N ASP A 20 -5.92 -16.22 -14.25
CA ASP A 20 -5.68 -17.01 -15.45
C ASP A 20 -5.26 -16.13 -16.63
N THR A 21 -3.97 -16.12 -16.91
CA THR A 21 -3.37 -15.38 -18.03
C THR A 21 -3.27 -16.19 -19.32
N CYS A 22 -3.72 -17.45 -19.29
CA CYS A 22 -3.59 -18.41 -20.40
C CYS A 22 -4.94 -18.86 -20.97
N ALA A 23 -6.05 -18.21 -20.61
CA ALA A 23 -7.41 -18.55 -21.08
C ALA A 23 -7.77 -20.05 -20.90
N ALA A 24 -7.32 -20.65 -19.80
CA ALA A 24 -7.48 -22.07 -19.48
C ALA A 24 -6.87 -23.05 -20.49
N GLU A 25 -6.06 -22.58 -21.44
CA GLU A 25 -5.33 -23.45 -22.38
C GLU A 25 -4.11 -24.12 -21.74
N PHE A 26 -3.50 -23.42 -20.77
CA PHE A 26 -2.33 -23.89 -20.01
C PHE A 26 -2.47 -23.44 -18.54
N GLU A 27 -1.74 -24.09 -17.65
CA GLU A 27 -1.62 -23.65 -16.27
C GLU A 27 -0.96 -22.27 -16.21
N ALA A 28 -1.61 -21.30 -15.55
CA ALA A 28 -1.07 -19.96 -15.37
C ALA A 28 0.07 -19.98 -14.37
N ALA A 29 1.27 -19.58 -14.80
CA ALA A 29 2.47 -19.53 -13.97
C ALA A 29 2.80 -18.12 -13.48
N THR A 30 1.97 -17.13 -13.78
CA THR A 30 2.16 -15.74 -13.33
C THR A 30 1.82 -15.58 -11.86
N PRO A 31 2.59 -14.79 -11.07
CA PRO A 31 2.34 -14.60 -9.64
C PRO A 31 1.24 -13.56 -9.39
N TYR A 32 0.16 -13.60 -10.14
CA TYR A 32 -0.95 -12.66 -10.10
C TYR A 32 -2.14 -13.24 -9.36
N TYR A 33 -2.60 -12.53 -8.35
CA TYR A 33 -3.68 -12.97 -7.47
C TYR A 33 -4.75 -11.89 -7.31
N TYR A 34 -5.96 -12.34 -6.97
CA TYR A 34 -7.07 -11.48 -6.58
C TYR A 34 -7.91 -12.16 -5.50
N SER A 35 -8.67 -11.38 -4.74
CA SER A 35 -9.59 -11.92 -3.74
C SER A 35 -10.99 -12.16 -4.30
N CYS A 36 -11.63 -13.21 -3.83
CA CYS A 36 -13.03 -13.52 -4.08
C CYS A 36 -13.65 -14.20 -2.84
N TYR A 37 -14.93 -14.50 -2.89
CA TYR A 37 -15.64 -15.24 -1.83
C TYR A 37 -16.07 -16.61 -2.32
N GLU A 38 -15.08 -17.44 -2.64
CA GLU A 38 -15.24 -18.84 -3.06
C GLU A 38 -14.71 -19.79 -1.99
N THR A 39 -14.83 -21.09 -2.25
CA THR A 39 -14.48 -22.13 -1.27
C THR A 39 -13.02 -22.53 -1.30
N GLU A 40 -12.33 -22.30 -2.41
CA GLU A 40 -10.95 -22.74 -2.63
C GLU A 40 -9.99 -21.56 -2.63
N ASP A 41 -8.87 -21.72 -1.96
CA ASP A 41 -7.77 -20.76 -1.90
C ASP A 41 -6.57 -21.32 -2.65
N GLU A 42 -6.07 -20.59 -3.64
CA GLU A 42 -4.98 -21.03 -4.51
C GLU A 42 -3.62 -20.45 -4.13
N VAL A 43 -3.57 -19.55 -3.11
CA VAL A 43 -2.32 -18.95 -2.67
C VAL A 43 -1.62 -19.81 -1.63
N GLU A 44 -0.44 -20.26 -1.98
CA GLU A 44 0.49 -20.87 -1.03
C GLU A 44 1.33 -19.80 -0.32
N VAL A 45 1.32 -19.87 1.01
CA VAL A 45 2.10 -18.98 1.86
C VAL A 45 3.42 -19.66 2.20
N SER A 46 4.54 -19.09 1.77
CA SER A 46 5.88 -19.65 2.02
C SER A 46 6.31 -19.48 3.48
N ASP A 47 7.41 -20.11 3.87
CA ASP A 47 8.06 -19.91 5.19
C ASP A 47 9.02 -18.72 5.21
N ARG A 48 9.20 -18.02 4.07
CA ARG A 48 10.10 -16.86 3.96
C ARG A 48 9.51 -15.65 4.70
N LYS A 49 10.40 -14.80 5.20
CA LYS A 49 10.01 -13.48 5.69
C LYS A 49 9.53 -12.64 4.52
N ARG A 50 8.41 -11.96 4.67
CA ARG A 50 7.79 -11.22 3.59
C ARG A 50 7.41 -9.80 3.96
N VAL A 51 7.41 -8.93 2.96
CA VAL A 51 7.07 -7.52 3.07
C VAL A 51 6.08 -7.16 1.98
N VAL A 52 5.05 -6.41 2.33
CA VAL A 52 4.09 -5.85 1.38
C VAL A 52 4.53 -4.44 1.02
N VAL A 53 4.51 -4.13 -0.29
CA VAL A 53 4.68 -2.79 -0.84
C VAL A 53 3.35 -2.37 -1.47
N LEU A 54 2.80 -1.25 -1.05
CA LEU A 54 1.59 -0.71 -1.66
C LEU A 54 1.97 0.10 -2.91
N GLY A 55 1.35 -0.24 -4.03
CA GLY A 55 1.47 0.51 -5.27
C GLY A 55 0.67 1.82 -5.22
N SER A 56 0.74 2.58 -6.31
CA SER A 56 0.13 3.91 -6.42
C SER A 56 -1.30 3.90 -6.96
N GLY A 57 -1.77 2.75 -7.42
CA GLY A 57 -3.04 2.69 -8.15
C GLY A 57 -2.97 3.42 -9.50
N PRO A 58 -4.08 3.91 -10.03
CA PRO A 58 -4.09 4.75 -11.22
C PRO A 58 -3.33 6.05 -10.97
N ILE A 59 -2.34 6.33 -11.79
CA ILE A 59 -1.49 7.52 -11.72
C ILE A 59 -1.66 8.38 -12.98
N ARG A 60 -1.30 9.66 -12.87
CA ARG A 60 -1.33 10.57 -14.00
C ARG A 60 -0.10 10.38 -14.89
N ILE A 61 -0.19 10.73 -16.14
CA ILE A 61 0.96 10.77 -17.05
C ILE A 61 2.08 11.62 -16.42
N GLY A 62 3.29 11.07 -16.40
CA GLY A 62 4.47 11.70 -15.81
C GLY A 62 4.74 11.34 -14.35
N GLN A 63 3.80 10.72 -13.63
CA GLN A 63 4.00 10.30 -12.24
C GLN A 63 4.63 8.89 -12.10
N GLY A 64 4.71 8.12 -13.18
CA GLY A 64 5.29 6.77 -13.16
C GLY A 64 6.72 6.74 -12.66
N VAL A 65 7.54 7.71 -13.07
CA VAL A 65 8.95 7.81 -12.62
C VAL A 65 9.06 8.02 -11.11
N GLU A 66 8.13 8.78 -10.53
CA GLU A 66 8.18 9.08 -9.10
C GLU A 66 7.66 7.90 -8.25
N PHE A 67 6.49 7.38 -8.59
CA PHE A 67 5.83 6.39 -7.73
C PHE A 67 6.13 4.95 -8.14
N ASP A 68 5.97 4.62 -9.41
CA ASP A 68 6.13 3.25 -9.86
C ASP A 68 7.60 2.81 -9.84
N TYR A 69 8.50 3.65 -10.33
CA TYR A 69 9.94 3.43 -10.28
C TYR A 69 10.45 3.21 -8.84
N CYS A 70 10.01 4.04 -7.89
CA CYS A 70 10.38 3.88 -6.48
C CYS A 70 9.85 2.57 -5.89
N SER A 71 8.65 2.15 -6.26
CA SER A 71 8.07 0.86 -5.85
C SER A 71 8.88 -0.31 -6.38
N VAL A 72 9.30 -0.28 -7.65
CA VAL A 72 10.16 -1.31 -8.27
C VAL A 72 11.50 -1.42 -7.55
N HIS A 73 12.17 -0.29 -7.34
CA HIS A 73 13.46 -0.29 -6.64
C HIS A 73 13.36 -0.74 -5.18
N CYS A 74 12.28 -0.41 -4.50
CA CYS A 74 12.00 -0.91 -3.16
C CYS A 74 11.91 -2.45 -3.16
N VAL A 75 11.16 -3.01 -4.11
CA VAL A 75 11.01 -4.47 -4.25
C VAL A 75 12.35 -5.14 -4.53
N TRP A 76 13.15 -4.60 -5.43
CA TRP A 76 14.48 -5.15 -5.73
C TRP A 76 15.40 -5.14 -4.50
N ALA A 77 15.44 -4.02 -3.77
CA ALA A 77 16.23 -3.94 -2.53
C ALA A 77 15.77 -4.98 -1.48
N LEU A 78 14.46 -5.18 -1.34
CA LEU A 78 13.91 -6.19 -0.43
C LEU A 78 14.27 -7.62 -0.87
N LYS A 79 14.24 -7.92 -2.18
CA LYS A 79 14.69 -9.20 -2.73
C LYS A 79 16.17 -9.45 -2.45
N GLU A 80 17.03 -8.45 -2.65
CA GLU A 80 18.46 -8.53 -2.31
C GLU A 80 18.70 -8.81 -0.81
N MET A 81 17.81 -8.30 0.06
CA MET A 81 17.84 -8.59 1.50
C MET A 81 17.25 -9.96 1.87
N GLY A 82 16.76 -10.75 0.90
CA GLY A 82 16.23 -12.08 1.09
C GLY A 82 14.74 -12.15 1.49
N TYR A 83 14.01 -11.05 1.42
CA TYR A 83 12.56 -11.06 1.67
C TYR A 83 11.79 -11.60 0.46
N GLU A 84 10.68 -12.28 0.74
CA GLU A 84 9.61 -12.47 -0.23
C GLU A 84 8.84 -11.16 -0.37
N THR A 85 8.69 -10.69 -1.59
CA THR A 85 8.10 -9.39 -1.89
C THR A 85 6.70 -9.53 -2.44
N ILE A 86 5.79 -8.74 -1.90
CA ILE A 86 4.39 -8.73 -2.28
C ILE A 86 4.02 -7.31 -2.67
N ILE A 87 3.49 -7.13 -3.87
CA ILE A 87 2.88 -5.86 -4.27
C ILE A 87 1.35 -5.98 -4.19
N ILE A 88 0.70 -4.93 -3.73
CA ILE A 88 -0.75 -4.73 -3.87
C ILE A 88 -0.96 -3.50 -4.73
N ASN A 89 -1.58 -3.67 -5.90
CA ASN A 89 -1.87 -2.58 -6.82
C ASN A 89 -3.10 -2.93 -7.67
N ASN A 90 -3.83 -1.91 -8.12
CA ASN A 90 -4.97 -2.07 -9.02
C ASN A 90 -4.76 -1.41 -10.39
N ASN A 91 -3.52 -1.05 -10.72
CA ASN A 91 -3.13 -0.55 -12.03
C ASN A 91 -2.35 -1.65 -12.77
N PRO A 92 -2.92 -2.30 -13.80
CA PRO A 92 -2.22 -3.37 -14.53
C PRO A 92 -1.24 -2.84 -15.58
N GLU A 93 -1.23 -1.56 -15.88
CA GLU A 93 -0.47 -0.93 -16.95
C GLU A 93 0.77 -0.20 -16.43
N THR A 94 1.52 -0.83 -15.51
CA THR A 94 2.70 -0.20 -14.92
C THR A 94 3.78 -1.24 -14.60
N VAL A 95 5.06 -0.82 -14.58
CA VAL A 95 6.21 -1.72 -14.43
C VAL A 95 6.20 -2.47 -13.09
N SER A 96 5.73 -1.84 -12.01
CA SER A 96 5.66 -2.53 -10.71
C SER A 96 4.71 -3.74 -10.72
N THR A 97 3.81 -3.82 -11.70
CA THR A 97 2.87 -4.93 -11.86
C THR A 97 3.32 -5.96 -12.91
N ASP A 98 4.52 -5.85 -13.45
CA ASP A 98 5.09 -6.88 -14.31
C ASP A 98 5.40 -8.15 -13.50
N PHE A 99 5.23 -9.31 -14.15
CA PHE A 99 5.29 -10.63 -13.51
C PHE A 99 6.65 -10.99 -12.89
N ASP A 100 7.72 -10.32 -13.29
CA ASP A 100 9.10 -10.56 -12.86
C ASP A 100 9.58 -9.59 -11.76
N ILE A 101 8.77 -8.61 -11.39
CA ILE A 101 9.16 -7.60 -10.40
C ILE A 101 9.02 -8.13 -8.98
N SER A 102 7.85 -8.51 -8.53
CA SER A 102 7.63 -9.05 -7.17
C SER A 102 7.49 -10.58 -7.19
N ASP A 103 7.62 -11.22 -6.02
CA ASP A 103 7.34 -12.65 -5.89
C ASP A 103 5.85 -12.92 -5.98
N LYS A 104 5.01 -11.97 -5.50
CA LYS A 104 3.55 -12.03 -5.60
C LYS A 104 2.97 -10.64 -5.88
N LEU A 105 1.95 -10.59 -6.73
CA LEU A 105 1.18 -9.39 -7.01
C LEU A 105 -0.30 -9.66 -6.77
N TYR A 106 -0.91 -8.85 -5.90
CA TYR A 106 -2.35 -8.84 -5.68
C TYR A 106 -2.98 -7.68 -6.43
N PHE A 107 -3.83 -7.99 -7.40
CA PHE A 107 -4.70 -7.02 -8.08
C PHE A 107 -5.91 -6.73 -7.19
N GLU A 108 -5.73 -5.80 -6.28
CA GLU A 108 -6.75 -5.41 -5.31
C GLU A 108 -6.91 -3.89 -5.24
N PRO A 109 -8.10 -3.42 -4.96
CA PRO A 109 -8.29 -2.01 -4.66
C PRO A 109 -7.43 -1.57 -3.46
N LEU A 110 -6.85 -0.39 -3.54
CA LEU A 110 -6.06 0.18 -2.45
C LEU A 110 -7.00 0.77 -1.39
N THR A 111 -7.81 -0.10 -0.79
CA THR A 111 -8.67 0.21 0.34
C THR A 111 -8.19 -0.49 1.61
N VAL A 112 -8.58 0.04 2.77
CA VAL A 112 -8.20 -0.59 4.06
C VAL A 112 -8.68 -2.04 4.15
N GLU A 113 -9.89 -2.33 3.65
CA GLU A 113 -10.49 -3.67 3.74
C GLU A 113 -9.73 -4.67 2.87
N ASP A 114 -9.46 -4.33 1.62
CA ASP A 114 -8.82 -5.23 0.66
C ASP A 114 -7.35 -5.47 1.03
N VAL A 115 -6.63 -4.42 1.40
CA VAL A 115 -5.25 -4.53 1.89
C VAL A 115 -5.18 -5.40 3.15
N LEU A 116 -6.11 -5.24 4.10
CA LEU A 116 -6.16 -6.08 5.29
C LEU A 116 -6.51 -7.55 4.97
N ASN A 117 -7.25 -7.83 3.90
CA ASN A 117 -7.52 -9.21 3.48
C ASN A 117 -6.22 -9.91 3.03
N VAL A 118 -5.41 -9.23 2.22
CA VAL A 118 -4.09 -9.74 1.82
C VAL A 118 -3.15 -9.90 3.02
N ILE A 119 -3.11 -8.92 3.92
CA ILE A 119 -2.28 -8.98 5.14
C ILE A 119 -2.70 -10.14 6.04
N ASP A 120 -4.00 -10.37 6.22
CA ASP A 120 -4.52 -11.49 7.02
C ASP A 120 -4.11 -12.85 6.41
N LYS A 121 -4.03 -12.95 5.08
CA LYS A 121 -3.59 -14.17 4.37
C LYS A 121 -2.08 -14.34 4.44
N GLU A 122 -1.33 -13.34 4.05
CA GLU A 122 0.12 -13.42 3.86
C GLU A 122 0.91 -13.25 5.17
N LYS A 123 0.37 -12.58 6.16
CA LYS A 123 1.00 -12.30 7.47
C LYS A 123 2.41 -11.70 7.32
N PRO A 124 2.58 -10.59 6.59
CA PRO A 124 3.89 -10.00 6.37
C PRO A 124 4.49 -9.44 7.66
N GLU A 125 5.81 -9.24 7.67
CA GLU A 125 6.49 -8.53 8.77
C GLU A 125 6.06 -7.06 8.87
N GLY A 126 5.59 -6.48 7.77
CA GLY A 126 5.04 -5.14 7.72
C GLY A 126 4.73 -4.68 6.30
N VAL A 127 4.31 -3.43 6.20
CA VAL A 127 3.85 -2.81 4.96
C VAL A 127 4.63 -1.53 4.71
N ILE A 128 5.10 -1.32 3.48
CA ILE A 128 5.71 -0.08 2.99
C ILE A 128 4.66 0.69 2.20
N VAL A 129 4.46 1.96 2.57
CA VAL A 129 3.44 2.85 2.00
C VAL A 129 4.02 4.07 1.29
N GLN A 130 5.31 4.37 1.48
CA GLN A 130 5.91 5.65 1.09
C GLN A 130 6.01 5.84 -0.42
N PHE A 131 6.06 4.76 -1.19
CA PHE A 131 6.34 4.80 -2.62
C PHE A 131 5.08 4.80 -3.49
N GLY A 132 3.92 4.55 -2.92
CA GLY A 132 2.65 4.48 -3.65
C GLY A 132 1.89 5.82 -3.75
N GLY A 133 2.56 6.94 -3.53
CA GLY A 133 1.95 8.27 -3.56
C GLY A 133 0.83 8.43 -2.53
N GLN A 134 -0.01 9.45 -2.75
CA GLN A 134 -1.05 9.81 -1.77
C GLN A 134 -2.03 8.67 -1.48
N THR A 135 -2.33 7.84 -2.47
CA THR A 135 -3.23 6.68 -2.31
C THR A 135 -2.72 5.72 -1.23
N ALA A 136 -1.45 5.34 -1.29
CA ALA A 136 -0.83 4.44 -0.31
C ALA A 136 -0.57 5.14 1.03
N ILE A 137 -0.10 6.38 1.01
CA ILE A 137 0.18 7.17 2.22
C ILE A 137 -1.08 7.36 3.07
N ASN A 138 -2.22 7.61 2.45
CA ASN A 138 -3.50 7.73 3.16
C ASN A 138 -3.93 6.45 3.90
N LEU A 139 -3.38 5.30 3.53
CA LEU A 139 -3.65 4.02 4.21
C LEU A 139 -2.76 3.81 5.45
N ALA A 140 -1.66 4.54 5.61
CA ALA A 140 -0.72 4.36 6.73
C ALA A 140 -1.39 4.41 8.10
N GLY A 141 -2.11 5.50 8.38
CA GLY A 141 -2.83 5.67 9.65
C GLY A 141 -3.91 4.61 9.89
N PRO A 142 -4.85 4.38 8.95
CA PRO A 142 -5.86 3.33 9.08
C PRO A 142 -5.29 1.92 9.28
N LEU A 143 -4.25 1.53 8.56
CA LEU A 143 -3.59 0.23 8.69
C LEU A 143 -2.89 0.09 10.04
N SER A 144 -2.16 1.10 10.47
CA SER A 144 -1.51 1.14 11.79
C SER A 144 -2.53 0.99 12.92
N ARG A 145 -3.68 1.69 12.84
CA ARG A 145 -4.79 1.53 13.82
C ARG A 145 -5.45 0.15 13.78
N ALA A 146 -5.27 -0.61 12.71
CA ALA A 146 -5.70 -1.99 12.60
C ALA A 146 -4.65 -2.99 13.14
N GLY A 147 -3.49 -2.50 13.61
CA GLY A 147 -2.41 -3.33 14.16
C GLY A 147 -1.34 -3.73 13.13
N VAL A 148 -1.39 -3.17 11.92
CA VAL A 148 -0.40 -3.43 10.87
C VAL A 148 0.86 -2.60 11.14
N LYS A 149 2.01 -3.24 11.08
CA LYS A 149 3.31 -2.57 11.21
C LYS A 149 3.64 -1.85 9.90
N ILE A 150 3.79 -0.53 9.97
CA ILE A 150 4.30 0.28 8.85
C ILE A 150 5.82 0.29 8.94
N LEU A 151 6.48 -0.06 7.83
CA LEU A 151 7.94 -0.10 7.70
C LEU A 151 8.43 1.20 7.04
N GLY A 152 9.68 1.55 7.32
CA GLY A 152 10.29 2.81 6.88
C GLY A 152 9.95 3.95 7.81
N SER A 153 9.41 5.06 7.29
CA SER A 153 9.00 6.22 8.11
C SER A 153 7.82 5.86 9.01
N SER A 154 7.85 6.34 10.23
CA SER A 154 6.73 6.15 11.16
C SER A 154 5.48 6.88 10.68
N VAL A 155 4.29 6.39 11.08
CA VAL A 155 3.03 7.06 10.73
C VAL A 155 3.01 8.50 11.23
N ASP A 156 3.56 8.77 12.42
CA ASP A 156 3.68 10.14 12.96
C ASP A 156 4.61 11.03 12.11
N SER A 157 5.73 10.48 11.62
CA SER A 157 6.64 11.21 10.74
C SER A 157 6.01 11.52 9.38
N ILE A 158 5.25 10.58 8.84
CA ILE A 158 4.49 10.78 7.61
C ILE A 158 3.45 11.89 7.80
N ASP A 159 2.67 11.82 8.88
CA ASP A 159 1.63 12.79 9.20
C ASP A 159 2.20 14.19 9.43
N ARG A 160 3.36 14.31 10.11
CA ARG A 160 4.07 15.59 10.25
C ARG A 160 4.55 16.17 8.93
N ALA A 161 4.90 15.34 7.96
CA ALA A 161 5.34 15.80 6.64
C ALA A 161 4.18 16.23 5.75
N GLU A 162 3.01 15.59 5.90
CA GLU A 162 1.82 15.81 5.07
C GLU A 162 0.92 16.95 5.60
N ASP A 163 0.81 17.10 6.92
CA ASP A 163 0.02 18.15 7.55
C ASP A 163 0.79 19.47 7.57
N ARG A 164 0.21 20.52 6.99
CA ARG A 164 0.87 21.82 6.84
C ARG A 164 1.21 22.47 8.17
N GLU A 165 0.33 22.41 9.16
CA GLU A 165 0.57 23.03 10.47
C GLU A 165 1.67 22.29 11.22
N ARG A 166 1.60 20.96 11.25
CA ARG A 166 2.62 20.11 11.87
C ARG A 166 3.97 20.21 11.17
N PHE A 167 3.99 20.38 9.85
CA PHE A 167 5.20 20.61 9.08
C PHE A 167 5.82 21.95 9.38
N ASP A 168 5.01 23.00 9.48
CA ASP A 168 5.44 24.33 9.87
C ASP A 168 6.02 24.36 11.29
N GLU A 169 5.41 23.68 12.25
CA GLU A 169 5.94 23.49 13.59
C GLU A 169 7.29 22.77 13.57
N LEU A 170 7.41 21.71 12.77
CA LEU A 170 8.66 20.97 12.61
C LEU A 170 9.78 21.86 12.06
N LEU A 171 9.54 22.61 10.98
CA LEU A 171 10.53 23.52 10.39
C LEU A 171 10.96 24.60 11.39
N THR A 172 10.00 25.14 12.13
CA THR A 172 10.29 26.12 13.19
C THR A 172 11.15 25.53 14.30
N SER A 173 10.86 24.31 14.73
CA SER A 173 11.65 23.62 15.77
C SER A 173 13.08 23.30 15.35
N CYS A 174 13.29 23.16 14.03
CA CYS A 174 14.61 22.90 13.43
C CYS A 174 15.35 24.17 13.00
N ASP A 175 14.79 25.35 13.25
CA ASP A 175 15.33 26.66 12.80
C ASP A 175 15.57 26.72 11.28
N ILE A 176 14.66 26.07 10.51
CA ILE A 176 14.71 26.05 9.04
C ILE A 176 13.87 27.22 8.50
N PRO A 177 14.48 28.14 7.72
CA PRO A 177 13.76 29.26 7.16
C PRO A 177 12.70 28.81 6.14
N ARG A 178 11.51 29.41 6.22
CA ARG A 178 10.40 29.15 5.32
C ARG A 178 9.64 30.43 4.98
N PRO A 179 8.89 30.48 3.87
CA PRO A 179 7.98 31.57 3.61
C PRO A 179 6.95 31.71 4.76
N GLN A 180 6.60 32.93 5.09
CA GLN A 180 5.50 33.17 6.03
C GLN A 180 4.17 32.78 5.38
N GLY A 181 3.30 32.15 6.14
CA GLY A 181 1.99 31.72 5.71
C GLY A 181 1.10 31.38 6.89
N HIS A 182 -0.20 31.42 6.65
CA HIS A 182 -1.21 31.05 7.63
C HIS A 182 -2.15 30.02 7.05
N THR A 183 -2.54 29.03 7.84
CA THR A 183 -3.59 28.09 7.49
C THR A 183 -4.92 28.69 7.90
N VAL A 184 -5.85 28.81 6.94
CA VAL A 184 -7.19 29.34 7.16
C VAL A 184 -8.24 28.35 6.67
N PHE A 185 -9.37 28.27 7.36
CA PHE A 185 -10.42 27.32 7.06
C PHE A 185 -11.70 27.98 6.51
N ASP A 186 -11.76 29.29 6.55
CA ASP A 186 -12.89 30.07 6.05
C ASP A 186 -12.45 31.41 5.42
N THR A 187 -13.39 32.08 4.78
CA THR A 187 -13.14 33.34 4.08
C THR A 187 -12.82 34.48 5.05
N GLU A 188 -13.39 34.47 6.25
CA GLU A 188 -13.18 35.51 7.25
C GLU A 188 -11.76 35.44 7.80
N GLY A 189 -11.26 34.24 8.11
CA GLY A 189 -9.88 34.00 8.48
C GLY A 189 -8.89 34.41 7.38
N ALA A 190 -9.22 34.16 6.11
CA ALA A 190 -8.37 34.55 4.98
C ALA A 190 -8.27 36.08 4.76
N LEU A 191 -9.25 36.85 5.24
CA LEU A 191 -9.22 38.31 5.15
C LEU A 191 -8.40 38.97 6.27
N VAL A 192 -8.13 38.22 7.34
CA VAL A 192 -7.40 38.70 8.52
C VAL A 192 -5.94 38.23 8.53
N ALA A 193 -5.65 37.14 7.79
CA ALA A 193 -4.31 36.57 7.66
C ALA A 193 -3.43 37.36 6.67
#